data_b601a12a69d385d1b6c4e47e4b472461
#
_entry.id   b601a12a69d385d1b6c4e47e4b472461
#
_cell.length_a   1.000
_cell.length_b   1.000
_cell.length_c   1.000
_cell.angle_alpha   90.00
_cell.angle_beta   90.00
_cell.angle_gamma   90.00
#
_symmetry.space_group_name_H-M   'P 1'
#
loop_
_entity.id
_entity.type
_entity.pdbx_description
1 polymer ?
#
loop_
_entity_poly.entity_id
_entity_poly.type
_entity_poly.pdbx_seq_one_letter_code
_entity_poly.pdbx_strand_id
1 'polypeptide(L)'
;SVQPQQFPFLLSFGLDNAAFNLSAPVLKSDDAQDVALGLNLEGFTMSDMVWGMINPQGTLPRDPANLSLDVSGKARLLMDYFDPEAATRMAETGQVPAQLDSVNLNALIVDALGAKLTGNGAVTFEHDENDPTALKPSGAVDLKLVGGNTLIDTLVSSGLLPAQMAMGARMMMGMFAVPAEGEEDTLKSKLEFTRDGQI
;
A
#
# COMPACT_ATOMS: atom_id res chain seq x y z
N SER A 1 -22.19 -4.91 -36.20
CA SER A 1 -20.97 -4.14 -35.85
C SER A 1 -21.33 -3.13 -34.76
N VAL A 2 -20.92 -3.42 -33.55
CA VAL A 2 -21.06 -2.50 -32.44
C VAL A 2 -19.88 -1.53 -32.52
N GLN A 3 -20.14 -0.27 -32.84
CA GLN A 3 -19.13 0.78 -32.78
C GLN A 3 -18.80 1.00 -31.31
N PRO A 4 -17.49 1.01 -30.91
CA PRO A 4 -17.11 1.42 -29.56
C PRO A 4 -17.53 2.88 -29.40
N GLN A 5 -18.29 3.17 -28.35
CA GLN A 5 -18.61 4.54 -27.97
C GLN A 5 -17.27 5.23 -27.64
N GLN A 6 -16.82 6.09 -28.53
CA GLN A 6 -15.70 6.97 -28.21
C GLN A 6 -16.16 7.93 -27.14
N PHE A 7 -15.49 7.91 -25.98
CA PHE A 7 -15.68 8.94 -24.97
C PHE A 7 -15.40 10.30 -25.63
N PRO A 8 -16.32 11.27 -25.55
CA PRO A 8 -16.21 12.52 -26.32
C PRO A 8 -15.14 13.49 -25.80
N PHE A 9 -14.31 13.07 -24.82
CA PHE A 9 -13.26 13.91 -24.22
C PHE A 9 -11.99 13.11 -23.99
N LEU A 10 -10.86 13.77 -24.20
CA LEU A 10 -9.54 13.28 -23.85
C LEU A 10 -9.35 13.33 -22.33
N LEU A 11 -9.34 12.18 -21.68
CA LEU A 11 -8.86 12.06 -20.30
C LEU A 11 -7.34 12.23 -20.32
N SER A 12 -6.84 13.35 -19.80
CA SER A 12 -5.41 13.64 -19.73
C SER A 12 -4.93 13.62 -18.30
N PHE A 13 -3.87 12.88 -18.08
CA PHE A 13 -3.15 12.78 -16.78
C PHE A 13 -1.70 13.15 -17.02
N GLY A 14 -1.10 13.87 -16.09
CA GLY A 14 0.32 14.17 -16.04
C GLY A 14 1.01 13.35 -14.95
N LEU A 15 2.25 12.99 -15.21
CA LEU A 15 3.13 12.34 -14.24
C LEU A 15 4.56 12.83 -14.53
N ASP A 16 5.22 13.41 -13.55
CA ASP A 16 6.57 13.98 -13.74
C ASP A 16 7.63 12.88 -13.75
N ASN A 17 7.48 11.91 -12.86
CA ASN A 17 8.41 10.78 -12.76
C ASN A 17 7.68 9.51 -12.35
N ALA A 18 8.09 8.38 -12.94
CA ALA A 18 7.68 7.05 -12.53
C ALA A 18 8.88 6.12 -12.52
N ALA A 19 9.16 5.49 -11.39
CA ALA A 19 10.20 4.50 -11.25
C ALA A 19 9.64 3.23 -10.59
N PHE A 20 10.03 2.10 -11.13
CA PHE A 20 9.69 0.78 -10.60
C PHE A 20 10.95 -0.08 -10.55
N ASN A 21 11.20 -0.69 -9.41
CA ASN A 21 12.30 -1.61 -9.18
C ASN A 21 11.75 -2.89 -8.57
N LEU A 22 12.14 -4.02 -9.13
CA LEU A 22 11.83 -5.34 -8.59
C LEU A 22 13.09 -6.19 -8.60
N SER A 23 13.42 -6.76 -7.44
CA SER A 23 14.48 -7.75 -7.29
C SER A 23 13.92 -8.96 -6.56
N ALA A 24 14.06 -10.14 -7.18
CA ALA A 24 13.60 -11.38 -6.59
C ALA A 24 14.49 -12.55 -7.07
N PRO A 25 14.71 -13.59 -6.25
CA PRO A 25 15.37 -14.80 -6.68
C PRO A 25 14.51 -15.54 -7.71
N VAL A 26 15.16 -16.26 -8.62
CA VAL A 26 14.48 -17.06 -9.66
C VAL A 26 14.81 -18.55 -9.58
N LEU A 27 15.84 -18.90 -8.82
CA LEU A 27 16.28 -20.29 -8.62
C LEU A 27 15.98 -20.73 -7.19
N LYS A 28 15.63 -22.00 -7.04
CA LYS A 28 15.46 -22.65 -5.75
C LYS A 28 16.70 -22.47 -4.89
N SER A 29 16.50 -22.17 -3.61
CA SER A 29 17.57 -22.06 -2.62
C SER A 29 17.05 -22.42 -1.24
N ASP A 30 17.87 -23.15 -0.48
CA ASP A 30 17.63 -23.40 0.94
C ASP A 30 18.00 -22.19 1.82
N ASP A 31 18.81 -21.27 1.27
CA ASP A 31 19.18 -20.02 1.93
C ASP A 31 18.17 -18.90 1.61
N ALA A 32 17.90 -18.07 2.60
CA ALA A 32 17.08 -16.88 2.42
C ALA A 32 17.80 -15.86 1.52
N GLN A 33 17.15 -15.46 0.44
CA GLN A 33 17.66 -14.52 -0.56
C GLN A 33 16.94 -13.17 -0.44
N ASP A 34 17.62 -12.11 -0.85
CA ASP A 34 17.06 -10.76 -0.80
C ASP A 34 15.98 -10.59 -1.87
N VAL A 35 14.88 -9.96 -1.45
CA VAL A 35 13.78 -9.50 -2.31
C VAL A 35 13.58 -8.01 -2.08
N ALA A 36 13.25 -7.27 -3.13
CA ALA A 36 12.96 -5.85 -3.02
C ALA A 36 11.95 -5.40 -4.05
N LEU A 37 11.09 -4.46 -3.65
CA LEU A 37 10.11 -3.79 -4.47
C LEU A 37 10.18 -2.30 -4.20
N GLY A 38 10.47 -1.50 -5.24
CA GLY A 38 10.41 -0.05 -5.21
C GLY A 38 9.39 0.47 -6.21
N LEU A 39 8.54 1.38 -5.79
CA LEU A 39 7.62 2.13 -6.64
C LEU A 39 7.71 3.60 -6.25
N ASN A 40 7.95 4.46 -7.23
CA ASN A 40 7.94 5.90 -7.05
C ASN A 40 7.14 6.54 -8.18
N LEU A 41 6.10 7.28 -7.81
CA LEU A 41 5.27 8.07 -8.70
C LEU A 41 5.27 9.51 -8.18
N GLU A 42 5.77 10.45 -8.96
CA GLU A 42 5.89 11.85 -8.57
C GLU A 42 5.13 12.75 -9.54
N GLY A 43 4.51 13.76 -8.99
CA GLY A 43 3.88 14.82 -9.78
C GLY A 43 2.64 14.35 -10.53
N PHE A 44 1.85 13.42 -9.96
CA PHE A 44 0.62 13.01 -10.60
C PHE A 44 -0.40 14.16 -10.59
N THR A 45 -0.87 14.52 -11.78
CA THR A 45 -1.86 15.58 -12.00
C THR A 45 -2.96 15.12 -12.94
N MET A 46 -4.11 15.79 -12.88
CA MET A 46 -5.23 15.59 -13.79
C MET A 46 -5.51 16.87 -14.58
N SER A 47 -6.00 16.73 -15.81
CA SER A 47 -6.44 17.88 -16.61
C SER A 47 -7.56 18.65 -15.91
N ASP A 48 -7.72 19.94 -16.26
CA ASP A 48 -8.75 20.82 -15.69
C ASP A 48 -10.15 20.23 -15.81
N MET A 49 -10.43 19.61 -16.93
CA MET A 49 -11.73 18.96 -17.19
C MET A 49 -11.97 17.80 -16.20
N VAL A 50 -11.01 16.89 -16.07
CA VAL A 50 -11.13 15.74 -15.16
C VAL A 50 -11.22 16.21 -13.72
N TRP A 51 -10.36 17.18 -13.35
CA TRP A 51 -10.36 17.76 -12.02
C TRP A 51 -11.68 18.45 -11.68
N GLY A 52 -12.24 19.25 -12.61
CA GLY A 52 -13.53 19.91 -12.42
C GLY A 52 -14.72 18.96 -12.28
N MET A 53 -14.65 17.77 -12.86
CA MET A 53 -15.67 16.73 -12.66
C MET A 53 -15.61 16.11 -11.25
N ILE A 54 -14.39 15.91 -10.72
CA ILE A 54 -14.16 15.32 -9.39
C ILE A 54 -14.35 16.38 -8.29
N ASN A 55 -13.91 17.61 -8.54
CA ASN A 55 -13.91 18.71 -7.57
C ASN A 55 -14.67 19.94 -8.13
N PRO A 56 -15.98 19.82 -8.42
CA PRO A 56 -16.75 20.91 -9.05
C PRO A 56 -16.85 22.16 -8.21
N GLN A 57 -16.67 22.05 -6.89
CA GLN A 57 -16.72 23.17 -5.95
C GLN A 57 -15.33 23.80 -5.72
N GLY A 58 -14.26 23.22 -6.22
CA GLY A 58 -12.88 23.72 -6.06
C GLY A 58 -12.37 23.68 -4.62
N THR A 59 -12.92 22.83 -3.77
CA THR A 59 -12.58 22.76 -2.33
C THR A 59 -11.36 21.92 -2.02
N LEU A 60 -11.05 20.94 -2.87
CA LEU A 60 -9.87 20.07 -2.71
C LEU A 60 -8.63 20.78 -3.23
N PRO A 61 -7.48 20.68 -2.53
CA PRO A 61 -6.19 21.14 -3.04
C PRO A 61 -5.82 20.45 -4.34
N ARG A 62 -5.19 21.19 -5.25
CA ARG A 62 -4.77 20.68 -6.57
C ARG A 62 -3.27 20.44 -6.65
N ASP A 63 -2.63 20.25 -5.51
CA ASP A 63 -1.22 19.92 -5.48
C ASP A 63 -0.98 18.57 -6.17
N PRO A 64 0.12 18.41 -6.90
CA PRO A 64 0.48 17.13 -7.50
C PRO A 64 0.57 16.01 -6.46
N ALA A 65 -0.02 14.87 -6.76
CA ALA A 65 0.04 13.72 -5.85
C ALA A 65 1.33 12.93 -6.03
N ASN A 66 1.83 12.39 -4.93
CA ASN A 66 3.05 11.59 -4.90
C ASN A 66 2.80 10.28 -4.15
N LEU A 67 3.42 9.21 -4.66
CA LEU A 67 3.44 7.89 -4.03
C LEU A 67 4.86 7.35 -4.05
N SER A 68 5.40 6.98 -2.90
CA SER A 68 6.65 6.24 -2.79
C SER A 68 6.43 5.02 -1.90
N LEU A 69 6.86 3.88 -2.38
CA LEU A 69 6.86 2.62 -1.66
C LEU A 69 8.22 1.96 -1.85
N ASP A 70 8.90 1.67 -0.75
CA ASP A 70 10.16 0.92 -0.72
C ASP A 70 10.01 -0.22 0.29
N VAL A 71 10.04 -1.43 -0.23
CA VAL A 71 9.92 -2.67 0.53
C VAL A 71 11.11 -3.57 0.21
N SER A 72 11.73 -4.11 1.23
CA SER A 72 12.75 -5.14 1.10
C SER A 72 12.43 -6.32 2.02
N GLY A 73 13.11 -7.44 1.82
CA GLY A 73 12.88 -8.61 2.66
C GLY A 73 13.79 -9.75 2.31
N LYS A 74 13.51 -10.88 2.94
CA LYS A 74 14.17 -12.15 2.65
C LYS A 74 13.14 -13.23 2.40
N ALA A 75 13.38 -14.01 1.34
CA ALA A 75 12.54 -15.13 0.99
C ALA A 75 13.38 -16.33 0.52
N ARG A 76 12.89 -17.54 0.77
CA ARG A 76 13.43 -18.78 0.21
C ARG A 76 12.52 -19.24 -0.90
N LEU A 77 13.09 -19.42 -2.08
CA LEU A 77 12.35 -19.97 -3.21
C LEU A 77 12.41 -21.49 -3.16
N LEU A 78 11.27 -22.15 -3.00
CA LEU A 78 11.16 -23.60 -2.82
C LEU A 78 11.14 -24.37 -4.15
N MET A 79 11.10 -23.65 -5.27
CA MET A 79 11.09 -24.19 -6.62
C MET A 79 11.81 -23.26 -7.59
N ASP A 80 12.29 -23.80 -8.71
CA ASP A 80 12.82 -22.99 -9.80
C ASP A 80 11.67 -22.34 -10.56
N TYR A 81 11.67 -21.02 -10.68
CA TYR A 81 10.60 -20.28 -11.32
C TYR A 81 10.45 -20.61 -12.82
N PHE A 82 11.54 -20.99 -13.48
CA PHE A 82 11.57 -21.35 -14.90
C PHE A 82 11.38 -22.86 -15.15
N ASP A 83 11.09 -23.68 -14.13
CA ASP A 83 10.74 -25.08 -14.32
C ASP A 83 9.28 -25.19 -14.82
N PRO A 84 9.04 -25.67 -16.05
CA PRO A 84 7.69 -25.76 -16.61
C PRO A 84 6.76 -26.70 -15.82
N GLU A 85 7.32 -27.68 -15.13
CA GLU A 85 6.55 -28.65 -14.36
C GLU A 85 6.25 -28.17 -12.93
N ALA A 86 6.96 -27.15 -12.46
CA ALA A 86 6.81 -26.64 -11.10
C ALA A 86 5.38 -26.14 -10.82
N ALA A 87 4.79 -25.39 -11.74
CA ALA A 87 3.43 -24.87 -11.61
C ALA A 87 2.39 -26.01 -11.52
N THR A 88 2.59 -27.09 -12.28
CA THR A 88 1.71 -28.26 -12.25
C THR A 88 1.84 -29.01 -10.92
N ARG A 89 3.07 -29.24 -10.47
CA ARG A 89 3.35 -29.89 -9.16
C ARG A 89 2.75 -29.11 -8.00
N MET A 90 2.83 -27.79 -8.04
CA MET A 90 2.22 -26.92 -7.03
C MET A 90 0.68 -27.03 -6.99
N ALA A 91 0.04 -27.02 -8.17
CA ALA A 91 -1.41 -27.16 -8.25
C ALA A 91 -1.89 -28.51 -7.70
N GLU A 92 -1.09 -29.58 -7.88
CA GLU A 92 -1.39 -30.93 -7.42
C GLU A 92 -1.13 -31.14 -5.92
N THR A 93 -0.07 -30.53 -5.39
CA THR A 93 0.40 -30.78 -4.01
C THR A 93 -0.03 -29.72 -3.01
N GLY A 94 -0.54 -28.57 -3.47
CA GLY A 94 -0.86 -27.42 -2.61
C GLY A 94 0.36 -26.78 -1.95
N GLN A 95 1.58 -27.09 -2.43
CA GLN A 95 2.79 -26.52 -1.88
C GLN A 95 2.93 -25.04 -2.20
N VAL A 96 3.48 -24.26 -1.26
CA VAL A 96 3.77 -22.85 -1.48
C VAL A 96 5.07 -22.68 -2.30
N PRO A 97 5.13 -21.73 -3.25
CA PRO A 97 6.29 -21.55 -4.13
C PRO A 97 7.50 -20.94 -3.41
N ALA A 98 7.25 -20.19 -2.35
CA ALA A 98 8.27 -19.49 -1.59
C ALA A 98 7.84 -19.37 -0.13
N GLN A 99 8.83 -19.24 0.75
CA GLN A 99 8.66 -18.89 2.15
C GLN A 99 9.24 -17.50 2.38
N LEU A 100 8.47 -16.64 3.02
CA LEU A 100 8.87 -15.29 3.36
C LEU A 100 9.42 -15.28 4.79
N ASP A 101 10.70 -14.92 4.96
CA ASP A 101 11.34 -14.86 6.28
C ASP A 101 11.24 -13.47 6.92
N SER A 102 11.27 -12.42 6.10
CA SER A 102 11.11 -11.04 6.60
C SER A 102 10.61 -10.10 5.53
N VAL A 103 9.92 -9.05 5.99
CA VAL A 103 9.54 -7.89 5.19
C VAL A 103 9.90 -6.63 5.96
N ASN A 104 10.59 -5.71 5.31
CA ASN A 104 10.88 -4.38 5.80
C ASN A 104 10.16 -3.37 4.91
N LEU A 105 9.26 -2.61 5.49
CA LEU A 105 8.73 -1.39 4.89
C LEU A 105 9.75 -0.28 5.15
N ASN A 106 10.66 -0.05 4.20
CA ASN A 106 11.70 0.97 4.36
C ASN A 106 11.10 2.36 4.29
N ALA A 107 10.14 2.57 3.38
CA ALA A 107 9.38 3.80 3.26
C ALA A 107 8.02 3.56 2.60
N LEU A 108 6.99 4.19 3.15
CA LEU A 108 5.70 4.43 2.52
C LEU A 108 5.43 5.93 2.59
N ILE A 109 5.17 6.57 1.47
CA ILE A 109 4.75 7.96 1.39
C ILE A 109 3.59 8.04 0.40
N VAL A 110 2.45 8.54 0.87
CA VAL A 110 1.31 8.91 0.02
C VAL A 110 1.00 10.37 0.37
N ASP A 111 1.15 11.25 -0.61
CA ASP A 111 0.90 12.69 -0.44
C ASP A 111 -0.10 13.11 -1.52
N ALA A 112 -1.32 13.41 -1.12
CA ALA A 112 -2.40 13.75 -2.05
C ALA A 112 -3.53 14.50 -1.33
N LEU A 113 -4.16 15.42 -2.05
CA LEU A 113 -5.37 16.12 -1.61
C LEU A 113 -5.22 16.84 -0.26
N GLY A 114 -4.01 17.29 0.08
CA GLY A 114 -3.71 17.96 1.35
C GLY A 114 -3.51 17.02 2.55
N ALA A 115 -3.53 15.70 2.33
CA ALA A 115 -3.20 14.72 3.37
C ALA A 115 -1.94 13.94 3.01
N LYS A 116 -1.16 13.59 4.05
CA LYS A 116 0.09 12.85 3.89
C LYS A 116 0.15 11.67 4.84
N LEU A 117 0.23 10.47 4.26
CA LEU A 117 0.51 9.22 4.98
C LEU A 117 1.97 8.86 4.82
N THR A 118 2.64 8.57 5.92
CA THR A 118 3.99 8.00 5.93
C THR A 118 4.01 6.74 6.76
N GLY A 119 4.91 5.82 6.44
CA GLY A 119 5.05 4.57 7.18
C GLY A 119 6.42 3.94 7.01
N ASN A 120 6.83 3.18 8.02
CA ASN A 120 7.99 2.31 8.00
C ASN A 120 7.82 1.21 9.05
N GLY A 121 8.57 0.12 8.91
CA GLY A 121 8.50 -0.97 9.87
C GLY A 121 9.22 -2.22 9.40
N ALA A 122 9.20 -3.24 10.24
CA ALA A 122 9.78 -4.54 9.90
C ALA A 122 8.97 -5.65 10.56
N VAL A 123 8.77 -6.73 9.81
CA VAL A 123 8.09 -7.94 10.28
C VAL A 123 8.92 -9.14 9.86
N THR A 124 9.18 -10.04 10.80
CA THR A 124 9.79 -11.34 10.55
C THR A 124 8.73 -12.44 10.67
N PHE A 125 8.92 -13.52 9.96
CA PHE A 125 8.00 -14.65 9.96
C PHE A 125 8.74 -15.91 10.39
N GLU A 126 8.26 -16.55 11.45
CA GLU A 126 8.71 -17.89 11.83
C GLU A 126 7.79 -18.91 11.18
N HIS A 127 8.38 -19.92 10.58
CA HIS A 127 7.67 -21.03 9.94
C HIS A 127 7.55 -22.19 10.92
N ASP A 128 6.38 -22.82 10.97
CA ASP A 128 6.18 -24.03 11.75
C ASP A 128 6.70 -25.24 10.93
N GLU A 129 7.59 -26.05 11.52
CA GLU A 129 8.14 -27.24 10.84
C GLU A 129 7.06 -28.27 10.47
N ASN A 130 5.94 -28.28 11.21
CA ASN A 130 4.85 -29.22 10.99
C ASN A 130 3.74 -28.66 10.08
N ASP A 131 3.70 -27.32 9.88
CA ASP A 131 2.76 -26.63 9.00
C ASP A 131 3.48 -25.47 8.29
N PRO A 132 4.07 -25.74 7.11
CA PRO A 132 4.78 -24.71 6.33
C PRO A 132 3.91 -23.54 5.88
N THR A 133 2.57 -23.66 5.99
CA THR A 133 1.62 -22.58 5.66
C THR A 133 1.33 -21.68 6.86
N ALA A 134 1.62 -22.13 8.08
CA ALA A 134 1.43 -21.36 9.30
C ALA A 134 2.57 -20.36 9.46
N LEU A 135 2.26 -19.08 9.28
CA LEU A 135 3.18 -17.95 9.49
C LEU A 135 2.95 -17.34 10.85
N LYS A 136 4.00 -17.22 11.65
CA LYS A 136 3.99 -16.51 12.92
C LYS A 136 4.72 -15.18 12.76
N PRO A 137 3.97 -14.08 12.54
CA PRO A 137 4.58 -12.75 12.37
C PRO A 137 5.11 -12.22 13.69
N SER A 138 6.21 -11.47 13.64
CA SER A 138 6.75 -10.72 14.79
C SER A 138 7.41 -9.44 14.30
N GLY A 139 7.03 -8.31 14.87
CA GLY A 139 7.57 -7.02 14.47
C GLY A 139 6.59 -5.88 14.66
N ALA A 140 6.86 -4.75 14.02
CA ALA A 140 5.97 -3.61 14.08
C ALA A 140 6.04 -2.77 12.80
N VAL A 141 4.92 -2.09 12.52
CA VAL A 141 4.81 -1.07 11.47
C VAL A 141 4.28 0.20 12.09
N ASP A 142 5.02 1.29 11.92
CA ASP A 142 4.64 2.63 12.35
C ASP A 142 4.05 3.40 11.16
N LEU A 143 2.91 4.05 11.39
CA LEU A 143 2.22 4.88 10.40
C LEU A 143 1.97 6.26 11.00
N LYS A 144 2.07 7.30 10.16
CA LYS A 144 1.72 8.68 10.51
C LYS A 144 0.87 9.28 9.40
N LEU A 145 -0.31 9.80 9.76
CA LEU A 145 -1.23 10.49 8.87
C LEU A 145 -1.36 11.94 9.32
N VAL A 146 -1.05 12.87 8.42
CA VAL A 146 -1.22 14.31 8.60
C VAL A 146 -2.33 14.79 7.68
N GLY A 147 -3.21 15.68 8.15
CA GLY A 147 -4.29 16.26 7.35
C GLY A 147 -5.49 15.35 7.10
N GLY A 148 -5.55 14.18 7.75
CA GLY A 148 -6.59 13.18 7.49
C GLY A 148 -8.00 13.65 7.87
N ASN A 149 -8.17 14.31 9.02
CA ASN A 149 -9.47 14.83 9.43
C ASN A 149 -9.90 16.01 8.56
N THR A 150 -8.96 16.90 8.23
CA THR A 150 -9.18 18.04 7.33
C THR A 150 -9.63 17.57 5.95
N LEU A 151 -9.01 16.52 5.40
CA LEU A 151 -9.43 15.93 4.14
C LEU A 151 -10.86 15.37 4.22
N ILE A 152 -11.20 14.63 5.28
CA ILE A 152 -12.55 14.11 5.48
C ILE A 152 -13.57 15.24 5.56
N ASP A 153 -13.29 16.32 6.30
CA ASP A 153 -14.17 17.49 6.42
C ASP A 153 -14.39 18.17 5.06
N THR A 154 -13.32 18.31 4.28
CA THR A 154 -13.38 18.86 2.93
C THR A 154 -14.23 18.00 1.99
N LEU A 155 -14.06 16.67 2.04
CA LEU A 155 -14.85 15.73 1.24
C LEU A 155 -16.35 15.75 1.62
N VAL A 156 -16.66 15.90 2.91
CA VAL A 156 -18.05 16.01 3.37
C VAL A 156 -18.68 17.34 2.93
N SER A 157 -17.97 18.45 3.14
CA SER A 157 -18.47 19.79 2.80
C SER A 157 -18.67 19.97 1.29
N SER A 158 -17.85 19.31 0.48
CA SER A 158 -17.98 19.29 -0.98
C SER A 158 -19.05 18.30 -1.50
N GLY A 159 -19.66 17.50 -0.62
CA GLY A 159 -20.65 16.49 -0.99
C GLY A 159 -20.08 15.24 -1.65
N LEU A 160 -18.76 15.09 -1.68
CA LEU A 160 -18.06 13.91 -2.25
C LEU A 160 -18.10 12.72 -1.30
N LEU A 161 -18.21 12.96 0.01
CA LEU A 161 -18.31 11.93 1.03
C LEU A 161 -19.57 12.13 1.88
N PRO A 162 -20.48 11.14 1.95
CA PRO A 162 -21.62 11.21 2.88
C PRO A 162 -21.16 11.28 4.34
N ALA A 163 -21.82 12.13 5.15
CA ALA A 163 -21.46 12.33 6.55
C ALA A 163 -21.42 11.04 7.38
N GLN A 164 -22.29 10.06 7.06
CA GLN A 164 -22.29 8.74 7.72
C GLN A 164 -21.02 7.94 7.44
N MET A 165 -20.52 8.00 6.20
CA MET A 165 -19.25 7.34 5.84
C MET A 165 -18.05 8.03 6.49
N ALA A 166 -18.08 9.36 6.58
CA ALA A 166 -17.07 10.14 7.29
C ALA A 166 -16.99 9.77 8.78
N MET A 167 -18.13 9.58 9.43
CA MET A 167 -18.17 9.11 10.82
C MET A 167 -17.55 7.70 10.97
N GLY A 168 -17.88 6.79 10.06
CA GLY A 168 -17.29 5.45 10.02
C GLY A 168 -15.78 5.48 9.82
N ALA A 169 -15.29 6.31 8.89
CA ALA A 169 -13.85 6.47 8.63
C ALA A 169 -13.11 7.00 9.88
N ARG A 170 -13.67 8.00 10.57
CA ARG A 170 -13.07 8.51 11.80
C ARG A 170 -13.09 7.51 12.95
N MET A 171 -14.17 6.73 13.07
CA MET A 171 -14.24 5.66 14.05
C MET A 171 -13.14 4.63 13.79
N MET A 172 -12.97 4.18 12.54
CA MET A 172 -11.89 3.25 12.18
C MET A 172 -10.51 3.85 12.46
N MET A 173 -10.26 5.10 12.07
CA MET A 173 -8.99 5.76 12.40
C MET A 173 -8.74 5.80 13.90
N GLY A 174 -9.74 6.12 14.72
CA GLY A 174 -9.63 6.16 16.18
C GLY A 174 -9.45 4.78 16.85
N MET A 175 -9.76 3.68 16.15
CA MET A 175 -9.47 2.33 16.66
C MET A 175 -8.00 1.94 16.49
N PHE A 176 -7.33 2.45 15.47
CA PHE A 176 -5.97 2.04 15.09
C PHE A 176 -4.92 3.13 15.27
N ALA A 177 -5.33 4.38 15.52
CA ALA A 177 -4.42 5.50 15.61
C ALA A 177 -4.77 6.43 16.77
N VAL A 178 -3.75 7.07 17.30
CA VAL A 178 -3.87 8.06 18.38
C VAL A 178 -3.42 9.43 17.87
N PRO A 179 -4.03 10.54 18.35
CA PRO A 179 -3.56 11.88 18.05
C PRO A 179 -2.10 12.07 18.50
N ALA A 180 -1.30 12.70 17.65
CA ALA A 180 0.07 13.06 18.01
C ALA A 180 0.07 14.32 18.90
N GLU A 181 0.66 14.24 20.07
CA GLU A 181 0.74 15.39 20.98
C GLU A 181 1.52 16.54 20.34
N GLY A 182 0.91 17.74 20.37
CA GLY A 182 1.53 18.96 19.85
C GLY A 182 1.58 19.09 18.33
N GLU A 183 1.00 18.12 17.58
CA GLU A 183 0.92 18.16 16.12
C GLU A 183 -0.57 18.26 15.69
N GLU A 184 -0.95 19.33 15.02
CA GLU A 184 -2.33 19.52 14.53
C GLU A 184 -2.67 18.50 13.45
N ASP A 185 -3.92 18.01 13.46
CA ASP A 185 -4.47 17.01 12.52
C ASP A 185 -3.50 15.88 12.15
N THR A 186 -2.80 15.37 13.16
CA THR A 186 -1.82 14.30 13.00
C THR A 186 -2.20 13.10 13.84
N LEU A 187 -2.28 11.95 13.19
CA LEU A 187 -2.55 10.65 13.79
C LEU A 187 -1.32 9.76 13.65
N LYS A 188 -1.01 9.00 14.69
CA LYS A 188 0.03 7.99 14.71
C LYS A 188 -0.57 6.62 15.04
N SER A 189 -0.12 5.61 14.34
CA SER A 189 -0.51 4.23 14.56
C SER A 189 0.74 3.37 14.65
N LYS A 190 0.75 2.42 15.58
CA LYS A 190 1.76 1.38 15.67
C LYS A 190 1.06 0.03 15.64
N LEU A 191 1.27 -0.71 14.58
CA LEU A 191 0.76 -2.07 14.44
C LEU A 191 1.84 -3.04 14.91
N GLU A 192 1.62 -3.69 16.04
CA GLU A 192 2.54 -4.68 16.60
C GLU A 192 2.04 -6.07 16.31
N PHE A 193 2.87 -6.86 15.65
CA PHE A 193 2.58 -8.27 15.35
C PHE A 193 3.25 -9.14 16.40
N THR A 194 2.46 -9.97 17.07
CA THR A 194 2.97 -10.91 18.07
C THR A 194 2.88 -12.34 17.55
N ARG A 195 3.77 -13.21 18.04
CA ARG A 195 3.84 -14.63 17.65
C ARG A 195 2.53 -15.39 17.88
N ASP A 196 1.67 -14.89 18.74
CA ASP A 196 0.36 -15.49 19.05
C ASP A 196 -0.77 -15.03 18.09
N GLY A 197 -0.42 -14.28 17.02
CA GLY A 197 -1.37 -13.81 16.00
C GLY A 197 -2.25 -12.65 16.46
N GLN A 198 -1.91 -11.96 17.54
CA GLN A 198 -2.57 -10.72 17.97
C GLN A 198 -1.93 -9.52 17.25
N ILE A 199 -2.79 -8.57 16.87
CA ILE A 199 -2.43 -7.28 16.27
C ILE A 199 -2.77 -6.18 17.27
#